data_20203e92fcf7f72bacee39fa2dbeccdd
#
_entry.id   20203e92fcf7f72bacee39fa2dbeccdd
#
_cell.length_a   1.000
_cell.length_b   1.000
_cell.length_c   1.000
_cell.angle_alpha   90.00
_cell.angle_beta   90.00
_cell.angle_gamma   90.00
#
_symmetry.space_group_name_H-M   'P 1'
#
loop_
_entity.id
_entity.type
_entity.pdbx_description
1 polymer ?
#
loop_
_entity_poly.entity_id
_entity_poly.type
_entity_poly.pdbx_seq_one_letter_code
_entity_poly.pdbx_strand_id
1 'polypeptide(L)'
;AVKPESHKSDIGTGNVRTADIHTADFSTTVSVQTTEQLACVCKTDYVTRICLDADTFLRTEDTADLQKAYQSITAVGKEACFILPVIFRECTRQRYERLYDTVFTIPFDGIIVKNYEEIGFLQRHAYTGTVMADHDLYTYSNRTQEAFAQSGICRNTVPLELNYKELRHRDCSNSELLIYGYLPLMVSAGCIFKSLKKCQKKESLCYLKDRYGKHFAVRNYCTDCYNILYNSSPLALFGMRQEVESIHPKSLRMQFTTESVKETEKI
;
A
#
# COMPACT_ATOMS: atom_id res chain seq x y z
N ALA A 1 11.49 -13.11 -27.85
CA ALA A 1 11.38 -11.67 -28.07
C ALA A 1 10.01 -11.22 -27.59
N VAL A 2 9.95 -10.59 -26.42
CA VAL A 2 8.70 -10.07 -25.85
C VAL A 2 8.49 -8.67 -26.44
N LYS A 3 7.47 -8.53 -27.29
CA LYS A 3 6.98 -7.22 -27.72
C LYS A 3 6.08 -6.65 -26.60
N PRO A 4 6.18 -5.37 -26.27
CA PRO A 4 5.19 -4.71 -25.44
C PRO A 4 3.93 -4.47 -26.30
N GLU A 5 2.95 -5.32 -26.17
CA GLU A 5 1.64 -5.10 -26.77
C GLU A 5 0.77 -4.37 -25.75
N SER A 6 0.16 -3.26 -26.19
CA SER A 6 -0.92 -2.59 -25.49
C SER A 6 -2.18 -3.44 -25.64
N HIS A 7 -2.40 -4.37 -24.73
CA HIS A 7 -3.65 -5.15 -24.72
C HIS A 7 -4.64 -4.55 -23.73
N LYS A 8 -5.80 -4.17 -24.25
CA LYS A 8 -7.04 -4.08 -23.49
C LYS A 8 -7.35 -5.49 -23.00
N SER A 9 -7.16 -5.74 -21.73
CA SER A 9 -7.57 -7.00 -21.10
C SER A 9 -9.08 -6.94 -20.85
N ASP A 10 -9.85 -7.70 -21.62
CA ASP A 10 -11.13 -8.20 -21.12
C ASP A 10 -10.81 -9.19 -19.98
N ILE A 11 -10.61 -8.66 -18.79
CA ILE A 11 -10.62 -9.46 -17.57
C ILE A 11 -12.08 -9.82 -17.37
N GLY A 12 -12.39 -11.11 -17.54
CA GLY A 12 -13.67 -11.65 -17.14
C GLY A 12 -13.93 -11.30 -15.68
N THR A 13 -14.63 -10.21 -15.47
CA THR A 13 -15.19 -9.83 -14.19
C THR A 13 -16.26 -10.87 -13.88
N GLY A 14 -15.90 -11.94 -13.16
CA GLY A 14 -16.90 -12.61 -12.36
C GLY A 14 -17.62 -11.51 -11.59
N ASN A 15 -18.95 -11.47 -11.67
CA ASN A 15 -19.79 -10.50 -10.96
C ASN A 15 -19.42 -10.51 -9.48
N VAL A 16 -18.46 -9.69 -9.09
CA VAL A 16 -18.22 -9.34 -7.69
C VAL A 16 -19.37 -8.40 -7.34
N ARG A 17 -20.44 -8.97 -6.79
CA ARG A 17 -21.48 -8.18 -6.17
C ARG A 17 -20.83 -7.47 -4.99
N THR A 18 -20.71 -6.16 -5.08
CA THR A 18 -20.28 -5.23 -4.03
C THR A 18 -21.29 -5.15 -2.87
N ALA A 19 -22.24 -6.08 -2.80
CA ALA A 19 -23.22 -6.13 -1.74
C ALA A 19 -22.64 -6.85 -0.52
N ASP A 20 -22.73 -6.18 0.61
CA ASP A 20 -22.89 -6.68 1.97
C ASP A 20 -21.75 -6.61 2.99
N ILE A 21 -20.66 -5.89 2.76
CA ILE A 21 -19.96 -5.33 3.92
C ILE A 21 -20.54 -3.93 4.11
N HIS A 22 -21.53 -3.76 4.96
CA HIS A 22 -21.88 -2.44 5.48
C HIS A 22 -20.67 -1.96 6.30
N THR A 23 -19.89 -1.06 5.71
CA THR A 23 -18.71 -0.43 6.33
C THR A 23 -19.07 0.46 7.51
N ALA A 24 -20.35 0.53 7.87
CA ALA A 24 -20.85 1.33 8.99
C ALA A 24 -20.19 1.02 10.35
N ASP A 25 -19.64 -0.18 10.51
CA ASP A 25 -19.03 -0.62 11.77
C ASP A 25 -17.51 -0.55 11.78
N PHE A 26 -16.86 -0.34 10.62
CA PHE A 26 -15.40 -0.31 10.50
C PHE A 26 -14.91 0.98 9.86
N SER A 27 -13.82 1.53 10.40
CA SER A 27 -13.06 2.56 9.71
C SER A 27 -12.47 1.99 8.42
N THR A 28 -12.70 2.64 7.29
CA THR A 28 -12.21 2.18 5.97
C THR A 28 -11.02 3.00 5.54
N THR A 29 -9.91 2.31 5.34
CA THR A 29 -8.65 2.87 4.82
C THR A 29 -8.48 2.51 3.35
N VAL A 30 -7.98 3.43 2.55
CA VAL A 30 -7.60 3.17 1.16
C VAL A 30 -6.18 3.64 0.91
N SER A 31 -5.31 2.78 0.37
CA SER A 31 -4.01 3.19 -0.15
C SER A 31 -4.04 3.34 -1.67
N VAL A 32 -3.44 4.40 -2.17
CA VAL A 32 -3.44 4.79 -3.59
C VAL A 32 -2.03 4.99 -4.11
N GLN A 33 -1.82 4.65 -5.38
CA GLN A 33 -0.56 4.80 -6.09
C GLN A 33 -0.62 5.75 -7.30
N THR A 34 -1.73 6.43 -7.53
CA THR A 34 -1.83 7.45 -8.57
C THR A 34 -2.69 8.63 -8.12
N THR A 35 -2.48 9.78 -8.74
CA THR A 35 -3.27 10.99 -8.49
C THR A 35 -4.71 10.82 -8.92
N GLU A 36 -4.95 10.03 -9.96
CA GLU A 36 -6.29 9.74 -10.47
C GLU A 36 -7.07 8.83 -9.49
N GLN A 37 -6.41 7.79 -8.94
CA GLN A 37 -7.00 6.98 -7.86
C GLN A 37 -7.32 7.84 -6.64
N LEU A 38 -6.40 8.74 -6.25
CA LEU A 38 -6.62 9.68 -5.14
C LEU A 38 -7.87 10.53 -5.38
N ALA A 39 -8.00 11.13 -6.56
CA ALA A 39 -9.14 11.97 -6.90
C ALA A 39 -10.48 11.21 -6.88
N CYS A 40 -10.48 9.93 -7.22
CA CYS A 40 -11.63 9.04 -7.11
C CYS A 40 -11.99 8.78 -5.64
N VAL A 41 -11.01 8.34 -4.83
CA VAL A 41 -11.20 7.95 -3.44
C VAL A 41 -11.58 9.14 -2.54
N CYS A 42 -11.11 10.35 -2.84
CA CYS A 42 -11.52 11.57 -2.13
C CYS A 42 -13.02 11.83 -2.19
N LYS A 43 -13.70 11.37 -3.25
CA LYS A 43 -15.16 11.55 -3.44
C LYS A 43 -16.01 10.48 -2.76
N THR A 44 -15.40 9.47 -2.15
CA THR A 44 -16.08 8.30 -1.62
C THR A 44 -16.38 8.49 -0.14
N ASP A 45 -17.65 8.60 0.25
CA ASP A 45 -18.05 9.00 1.61
C ASP A 45 -17.65 7.98 2.70
N TYR A 46 -17.67 6.69 2.42
CA TYR A 46 -17.35 5.64 3.39
C TYR A 46 -15.84 5.49 3.67
N VAL A 47 -14.98 6.12 2.89
CA VAL A 47 -13.53 6.12 3.14
C VAL A 47 -13.20 7.17 4.20
N THR A 48 -12.60 6.72 5.30
CA THR A 48 -12.24 7.61 6.43
C THR A 48 -10.76 8.01 6.40
N ARG A 49 -9.89 7.15 5.82
CA ARG A 49 -8.45 7.36 5.77
C ARG A 49 -7.89 7.05 4.39
N ILE A 50 -6.99 7.89 3.90
CA ILE A 50 -6.28 7.69 2.64
C ILE A 50 -4.78 7.64 2.91
N CYS A 51 -4.11 6.61 2.40
CA CYS A 51 -2.68 6.42 2.53
C CYS A 51 -1.98 6.69 1.20
N LEU A 52 -1.04 7.63 1.20
CA LEU A 52 -0.22 8.02 0.05
C LEU A 52 1.06 7.18 0.02
N ASP A 53 1.31 6.50 -1.08
CA ASP A 53 2.51 5.70 -1.28
C ASP A 53 3.70 6.59 -1.67
N ALA A 54 4.79 6.50 -0.92
CA ALA A 54 5.99 7.32 -1.12
C ALA A 54 6.61 7.12 -2.50
N ASP A 55 6.62 5.89 -2.99
CA ASP A 55 7.20 5.56 -4.31
C ASP A 55 6.47 6.26 -5.46
N THR A 56 5.28 6.76 -5.21
CA THR A 56 4.47 7.49 -6.18
C THR A 56 4.44 8.99 -5.92
N PHE A 57 4.18 9.40 -4.68
CA PHE A 57 3.95 10.81 -4.36
C PHE A 57 5.22 11.58 -3.95
N LEU A 58 6.34 10.87 -3.77
CA LEU A 58 7.66 11.44 -3.47
C LEU A 58 8.75 10.86 -4.37
N ARG A 59 8.54 10.88 -5.68
CA ARG A 59 9.47 10.30 -6.68
C ARG A 59 10.75 11.10 -6.84
N THR A 60 10.70 12.38 -6.59
CA THR A 60 11.82 13.33 -6.68
C THR A 60 12.06 13.98 -5.34
N GLU A 61 13.02 14.88 -5.26
CA GLU A 61 13.22 15.72 -4.07
C GLU A 61 12.22 16.89 -4.00
N ASP A 62 11.35 17.04 -5.01
CA ASP A 62 10.25 17.97 -4.98
C ASP A 62 9.04 17.35 -4.23
N THR A 63 8.64 18.02 -3.17
CA THR A 63 7.53 17.58 -2.30
C THR A 63 6.17 18.17 -2.69
N ALA A 64 6.11 18.96 -3.77
CA ALA A 64 4.90 19.67 -4.17
C ALA A 64 3.71 18.72 -4.45
N ASP A 65 3.96 17.58 -5.09
CA ASP A 65 2.91 16.61 -5.38
C ASP A 65 2.40 15.92 -4.11
N LEU A 66 3.29 15.62 -3.17
CA LEU A 66 2.93 15.07 -1.86
C LEU A 66 2.09 16.07 -1.05
N GLN A 67 2.50 17.34 -1.02
CA GLN A 67 1.77 18.39 -0.31
C GLN A 67 0.38 18.63 -0.91
N LYS A 68 0.26 18.68 -2.24
CA LYS A 68 -1.03 18.79 -2.94
C LYS A 68 -1.95 17.60 -2.64
N ALA A 69 -1.40 16.37 -2.65
CA ALA A 69 -2.14 15.17 -2.33
C ALA A 69 -2.65 15.20 -0.87
N TYR A 70 -1.80 15.58 0.08
CA TYR A 70 -2.18 15.78 1.48
C TYR A 70 -3.31 16.81 1.62
N GLN A 71 -3.18 17.98 1.00
CA GLN A 71 -4.20 19.03 1.01
C GLN A 71 -5.54 18.56 0.41
N SER A 72 -5.50 17.77 -0.66
CA SER A 72 -6.71 17.22 -1.28
C SER A 72 -7.46 16.27 -0.36
N ILE A 73 -6.76 15.49 0.46
CA ILE A 73 -7.35 14.56 1.43
C ILE A 73 -7.98 15.34 2.59
N THR A 74 -7.22 16.27 3.17
CA THR A 74 -7.67 17.04 4.34
C THR A 74 -8.80 18.01 4.01
N ALA A 75 -8.84 18.55 2.77
CA ALA A 75 -9.93 19.40 2.30
C ALA A 75 -11.30 18.70 2.28
N VAL A 76 -11.32 17.37 2.17
CA VAL A 76 -12.55 16.57 2.23
C VAL A 76 -12.77 15.91 3.61
N GLY A 77 -12.02 16.34 4.63
CA GLY A 77 -12.20 15.91 6.02
C GLY A 77 -11.76 14.47 6.32
N LYS A 78 -10.87 13.90 5.50
CA LYS A 78 -10.35 12.53 5.69
C LYS A 78 -8.97 12.55 6.34
N GLU A 79 -8.65 11.46 7.06
CA GLU A 79 -7.30 11.24 7.60
C GLU A 79 -6.31 10.95 6.46
N ALA A 80 -5.12 11.54 6.55
CA ALA A 80 -4.03 11.34 5.60
C ALA A 80 -2.87 10.60 6.25
N CYS A 81 -2.49 9.44 5.71
CA CYS A 81 -1.29 8.70 6.12
C CYS A 81 -0.27 8.65 4.99
N PHE A 82 1.00 8.49 5.36
CA PHE A 82 2.10 8.37 4.42
C PHE A 82 2.78 7.01 4.57
N ILE A 83 2.87 6.25 3.48
CA ILE A 83 3.50 4.92 3.43
C ILE A 83 4.92 5.08 2.94
N LEU A 84 5.90 4.67 3.73
CA LEU A 84 7.31 4.69 3.33
C LEU A 84 7.62 3.63 2.26
N PRO A 85 8.71 3.78 1.48
CA PRO A 85 9.00 2.92 0.33
C PRO A 85 9.34 1.50 0.77
N VAL A 86 8.98 0.50 -0.03
CA VAL A 86 9.27 -0.93 0.28
C VAL A 86 10.78 -1.19 0.46
N ILE A 87 11.63 -0.46 -0.26
CA ILE A 87 13.08 -0.58 -0.21
C ILE A 87 13.69 0.69 0.37
N PHE A 88 14.29 0.57 1.55
CA PHE A 88 14.94 1.69 2.25
C PHE A 88 16.46 1.45 2.36
N ARG A 89 17.15 1.63 1.22
CA ARG A 89 18.60 1.49 1.13
C ARG A 89 19.31 2.76 1.55
N GLU A 90 20.65 2.71 1.62
CA GLU A 90 21.48 3.85 1.97
C GLU A 90 21.21 5.10 1.10
N CYS A 91 21.06 4.92 -0.22
CA CYS A 91 20.72 6.03 -1.12
C CYS A 91 19.31 6.59 -0.84
N THR A 92 18.35 5.74 -0.51
CA THR A 92 16.99 6.14 -0.11
C THR A 92 17.05 6.87 1.22
N ARG A 93 17.76 6.33 2.22
CA ARG A 93 17.95 6.96 3.52
C ARG A 93 18.55 8.36 3.38
N GLN A 94 19.63 8.53 2.60
CA GLN A 94 20.26 9.83 2.37
C GLN A 94 19.31 10.83 1.71
N ARG A 95 18.43 10.38 0.81
CA ARG A 95 17.39 11.23 0.23
C ARG A 95 16.41 11.69 1.30
N TYR A 96 15.92 10.79 2.13
CA TYR A 96 14.98 11.13 3.22
C TYR A 96 15.61 11.97 4.31
N GLU A 97 16.93 11.86 4.58
CA GLU A 97 17.66 12.77 5.47
C GLU A 97 17.58 14.23 4.96
N ARG A 98 17.79 14.45 3.66
CA ARG A 98 17.68 15.79 3.07
C ARG A 98 16.26 16.34 3.04
N LEU A 99 15.26 15.46 2.97
CA LEU A 99 13.85 15.83 2.89
C LEU A 99 13.15 15.82 4.25
N TYR A 100 13.87 15.50 5.33
CA TYR A 100 13.23 15.25 6.62
C TYR A 100 12.35 16.42 7.05
N ASP A 101 12.90 17.62 7.10
CA ASP A 101 12.20 18.82 7.55
C ASP A 101 11.05 19.25 6.60
N THR A 102 11.03 18.75 5.38
CA THR A 102 9.97 19.08 4.41
C THR A 102 8.84 18.04 4.42
N VAL A 103 9.18 16.76 4.55
CA VAL A 103 8.21 15.66 4.47
C VAL A 103 7.57 15.36 5.82
N PHE A 104 8.39 15.25 6.89
CA PHE A 104 7.91 14.81 8.20
C PHE A 104 7.36 15.94 9.07
N THR A 105 7.38 17.18 8.56
CA THR A 105 6.62 18.33 9.13
C THR A 105 5.21 18.42 8.54
N ILE A 106 4.89 17.70 7.44
CA ILE A 106 3.52 17.55 6.98
C ILE A 106 2.77 16.78 8.08
N PRO A 107 1.65 17.32 8.62
CA PRO A 107 0.99 16.73 9.78
C PRO A 107 0.11 15.53 9.37
N PHE A 108 0.76 14.47 8.88
CA PHE A 108 0.09 13.20 8.60
C PHE A 108 -0.47 12.59 9.90
N ASP A 109 -1.65 11.97 9.81
CA ASP A 109 -2.27 11.23 10.92
C ASP A 109 -1.51 9.94 11.26
N GLY A 110 -0.63 9.49 10.37
CA GLY A 110 0.29 8.38 10.61
C GLY A 110 1.30 8.15 9.51
N ILE A 111 2.45 7.61 9.90
CA ILE A 111 3.48 7.10 9.00
C ILE A 111 3.43 5.58 9.04
N ILE A 112 3.29 4.95 7.88
CA ILE A 112 3.27 3.49 7.74
C ILE A 112 4.67 3.04 7.32
N VAL A 113 5.27 2.18 8.15
CA VAL A 113 6.63 1.65 7.96
C VAL A 113 6.58 0.18 7.54
N LYS A 114 7.48 -0.21 6.63
CA LYS A 114 7.55 -1.55 6.03
C LYS A 114 8.77 -2.36 6.43
N ASN A 115 9.77 -1.71 7.02
CA ASN A 115 11.03 -2.37 7.41
C ASN A 115 11.63 -1.71 8.65
N TYR A 116 12.62 -2.39 9.25
CA TYR A 116 13.28 -1.93 10.48
C TYR A 116 14.19 -0.71 10.26
N GLU A 117 14.71 -0.52 9.05
CA GLU A 117 15.53 0.63 8.69
C GLU A 117 14.74 1.92 8.79
N GLU A 118 13.46 1.89 8.39
CA GLU A 118 12.54 3.03 8.50
C GLU A 118 12.22 3.35 9.95
N ILE A 119 11.99 2.32 10.78
CA ILE A 119 11.79 2.51 12.22
C ILE A 119 13.03 3.18 12.83
N GLY A 120 14.21 2.63 12.53
CA GLY A 120 15.46 3.21 13.00
C GLY A 120 15.72 4.63 12.48
N PHE A 121 15.29 4.95 11.27
CA PHE A 121 15.36 6.29 10.70
C PHE A 121 14.48 7.27 11.50
N LEU A 122 13.22 6.95 11.71
CA LEU A 122 12.29 7.78 12.48
C LEU A 122 12.75 7.98 13.93
N GLN A 123 13.27 6.93 14.57
CA GLN A 123 13.81 7.01 15.93
C GLN A 123 15.03 7.93 16.02
N ARG A 124 15.97 7.86 15.06
CA ARG A 124 17.14 8.77 15.04
C ARG A 124 16.75 10.24 14.91
N HIS A 125 15.67 10.52 14.23
CA HIS A 125 15.12 11.87 14.10
C HIS A 125 14.15 12.26 15.21
N ALA A 126 14.00 11.41 16.24
CA ALA A 126 13.06 11.63 17.35
C ALA A 126 11.63 11.97 16.86
N TYR A 127 11.19 11.29 15.81
CA TYR A 127 9.84 11.50 15.27
C TYR A 127 8.78 11.17 16.32
N THR A 128 7.87 12.10 16.59
CA THR A 128 6.87 12.01 17.67
C THR A 128 5.45 11.71 17.16
N GLY A 129 5.25 11.67 15.83
CA GLY A 129 3.95 11.35 15.25
C GLY A 129 3.60 9.86 15.36
N THR A 130 2.38 9.52 14.97
CA THR A 130 1.91 8.13 14.94
C THR A 130 2.69 7.31 13.92
N VAL A 131 3.24 6.17 14.34
CA VAL A 131 3.89 5.19 13.47
C VAL A 131 3.08 3.90 13.48
N MET A 132 2.85 3.31 12.31
CA MET A 132 2.10 2.07 12.11
C MET A 132 2.96 1.06 11.34
N ALA A 133 2.98 -0.20 11.79
CA ALA A 133 3.69 -1.28 11.12
C ALA A 133 2.85 -1.84 9.97
N ASP A 134 3.38 -1.87 8.73
CA ASP A 134 2.70 -2.56 7.63
C ASP A 134 2.87 -4.08 7.73
N HIS A 135 2.13 -4.83 6.91
CA HIS A 135 2.16 -6.31 6.87
C HIS A 135 3.56 -6.88 6.67
N ASP A 136 4.47 -6.16 6.00
CA ASP A 136 5.87 -6.54 5.75
C ASP A 136 6.72 -6.67 7.03
N LEU A 137 6.25 -6.15 8.16
CA LEU A 137 6.93 -6.28 9.48
C LEU A 137 6.50 -7.53 10.26
N TYR A 138 5.68 -8.38 9.64
CA TYR A 138 5.39 -9.74 10.12
C TYR A 138 4.92 -9.82 11.58
N THR A 139 3.95 -9.00 11.96
CA THR A 139 3.37 -9.02 13.31
C THR A 139 2.47 -10.26 13.54
N TYR A 140 3.06 -11.48 13.42
CA TYR A 140 2.32 -12.74 13.44
C TYR A 140 1.64 -13.06 14.76
N SER A 141 2.20 -12.65 15.89
CA SER A 141 1.73 -13.02 17.22
C SER A 141 1.44 -11.81 18.09
N ASN A 142 0.65 -12.01 19.16
CA ASN A 142 0.38 -10.98 20.16
C ASN A 142 1.69 -10.49 20.81
N ARG A 143 2.65 -11.38 21.05
CA ARG A 143 3.96 -11.00 21.60
C ARG A 143 4.75 -10.09 20.67
N THR A 144 4.69 -10.31 19.36
CA THR A 144 5.32 -9.40 18.41
C THR A 144 4.64 -8.03 18.44
N GLN A 145 3.31 -7.98 18.54
CA GLN A 145 2.57 -6.72 18.69
C GLN A 145 2.95 -5.99 19.98
N GLU A 146 3.07 -6.71 21.10
CA GLU A 146 3.53 -6.16 22.39
C GLU A 146 4.95 -5.56 22.27
N ALA A 147 5.86 -6.24 21.58
CA ALA A 147 7.22 -5.73 21.37
C ALA A 147 7.24 -4.44 20.53
N PHE A 148 6.40 -4.36 19.47
CA PHE A 148 6.24 -3.13 18.70
C PHE A 148 5.60 -2.01 19.54
N ALA A 149 4.60 -2.34 20.36
CA ALA A 149 3.94 -1.38 21.25
C ALA A 149 4.92 -0.76 22.28
N GLN A 150 5.85 -1.57 22.82
CA GLN A 150 6.93 -1.08 23.70
C GLN A 150 7.86 -0.07 22.98
N SER A 151 7.96 -0.16 21.65
CA SER A 151 8.69 0.81 20.82
C SER A 151 7.81 1.96 20.32
N GLY A 152 6.59 2.12 20.84
CA GLY A 152 5.65 3.18 20.46
C GLY A 152 4.81 2.89 19.22
N ILE A 153 4.92 1.69 18.63
CA ILE A 153 4.16 1.29 17.42
C ILE A 153 2.98 0.40 17.83
N CYS A 154 1.84 1.02 18.11
CA CYS A 154 0.65 0.35 18.65
C CYS A 154 -0.33 -0.13 17.57
N ARG A 155 -0.17 0.30 16.32
CA ARG A 155 -1.04 -0.09 15.19
C ARG A 155 -0.25 -0.88 14.17
N ASN A 156 -0.89 -1.86 13.55
CA ASN A 156 -0.26 -2.67 12.52
C ASN A 156 -1.27 -3.12 11.46
N THR A 157 -0.77 -3.50 10.28
CA THR A 157 -1.54 -4.23 9.28
C THR A 157 -1.34 -5.73 9.51
N VAL A 158 -2.41 -6.49 9.44
CA VAL A 158 -2.38 -7.95 9.57
C VAL A 158 -1.45 -8.55 8.53
N PRO A 159 -0.51 -9.45 8.90
CA PRO A 159 0.33 -10.16 7.94
C PRO A 159 -0.47 -10.95 6.92
N LEU A 160 -0.10 -10.86 5.65
CA LEU A 160 -0.84 -11.46 4.53
C LEU A 160 -0.77 -12.99 4.49
N GLU A 161 0.20 -13.58 5.19
CA GLU A 161 0.45 -15.02 5.23
C GLU A 161 -0.44 -15.75 6.25
N LEU A 162 -1.06 -15.02 7.17
CA LEU A 162 -1.95 -15.62 8.16
C LEU A 162 -3.31 -15.97 7.55
N ASN A 163 -3.70 -17.23 7.72
CA ASN A 163 -5.05 -17.67 7.34
C ASN A 163 -6.08 -17.36 8.42
N TYR A 164 -7.37 -17.53 8.08
CA TYR A 164 -8.48 -17.22 8.99
C TYR A 164 -8.42 -17.94 10.34
N LYS A 165 -7.98 -19.21 10.38
CA LYS A 165 -7.87 -19.97 11.63
C LYS A 165 -6.81 -19.39 12.56
N GLU A 166 -5.70 -18.94 12.00
CA GLU A 166 -4.61 -18.28 12.73
C GLU A 166 -5.05 -16.90 13.23
N LEU A 167 -5.74 -16.13 12.40
CA LEU A 167 -6.25 -14.80 12.76
C LEU A 167 -7.24 -14.83 13.93
N ARG A 168 -8.05 -15.88 14.05
CA ARG A 168 -8.96 -16.06 15.22
C ARG A 168 -8.23 -16.23 16.56
N HIS A 169 -6.96 -16.56 16.55
CA HIS A 169 -6.15 -16.71 17.76
C HIS A 169 -5.19 -15.53 17.99
N ARG A 170 -5.23 -14.54 17.09
CA ARG A 170 -4.46 -13.32 17.18
C ARG A 170 -5.38 -12.16 17.57
N ASP A 171 -4.92 -11.30 18.49
CA ASP A 171 -5.62 -10.04 18.75
C ASP A 171 -5.49 -9.11 17.54
N CYS A 172 -6.61 -8.79 16.89
CA CYS A 172 -6.69 -7.89 15.77
C CYS A 172 -7.31 -6.53 16.10
N SER A 173 -7.62 -6.26 17.38
CA SER A 173 -8.29 -5.04 17.84
C SER A 173 -7.53 -3.74 17.54
N ASN A 174 -6.22 -3.80 17.35
CA ASN A 174 -5.36 -2.70 16.93
C ASN A 174 -4.77 -2.88 15.52
N SER A 175 -5.31 -3.84 14.77
CA SER A 175 -4.80 -4.20 13.45
C SER A 175 -5.75 -3.76 12.34
N GLU A 176 -5.18 -3.36 11.22
CA GLU A 176 -5.87 -3.12 9.97
C GLU A 176 -5.86 -4.39 9.12
N LEU A 177 -7.00 -4.82 8.62
CA LEU A 177 -7.11 -5.99 7.75
C LEU A 177 -7.19 -5.57 6.28
N LEU A 178 -6.28 -6.08 5.46
CA LEU A 178 -6.36 -5.90 4.00
C LEU A 178 -7.49 -6.79 3.45
N ILE A 179 -8.51 -6.14 2.86
CA ILE A 179 -9.68 -6.84 2.27
C ILE A 179 -9.69 -6.82 0.74
N TYR A 180 -8.91 -5.92 0.13
CA TYR A 180 -8.78 -5.84 -1.32
C TYR A 180 -7.40 -5.37 -1.74
N GLY A 181 -6.85 -5.96 -2.82
CA GLY A 181 -5.68 -5.45 -3.53
C GLY A 181 -4.91 -6.51 -4.30
N TYR A 182 -4.16 -6.08 -5.33
CA TYR A 182 -3.18 -6.93 -5.99
C TYR A 182 -1.95 -7.06 -5.11
N LEU A 183 -1.77 -8.24 -4.54
CA LEU A 183 -0.66 -8.50 -3.62
C LEU A 183 0.67 -8.58 -4.37
N PRO A 184 1.77 -8.02 -3.82
CA PRO A 184 3.10 -8.21 -4.35
C PRO A 184 3.53 -9.67 -4.20
N LEU A 185 3.89 -10.32 -5.32
CA LEU A 185 4.49 -11.66 -5.34
C LEU A 185 6.00 -11.59 -5.20
N MET A 186 6.62 -10.52 -5.70
CA MET A 186 8.06 -10.36 -5.67
C MET A 186 8.45 -8.90 -5.74
N VAL A 187 9.37 -8.50 -4.88
CA VAL A 187 10.11 -7.24 -4.98
C VAL A 187 11.52 -7.57 -5.46
N SER A 188 11.95 -7.02 -6.59
CA SER A 188 13.21 -7.40 -7.23
C SER A 188 14.05 -6.18 -7.61
N ALA A 189 15.33 -6.21 -7.22
CA ALA A 189 16.34 -5.28 -7.70
C ALA A 189 16.75 -5.52 -9.18
N GLY A 190 16.39 -6.67 -9.75
CA GLY A 190 16.60 -7.03 -11.14
C GLY A 190 15.60 -6.34 -12.05
N CYS A 191 15.89 -5.12 -12.52
CA CYS A 191 14.98 -4.38 -13.39
C CYS A 191 14.84 -5.05 -14.76
N ILE A 192 13.59 -5.38 -15.15
CA ILE A 192 13.26 -6.03 -16.44
C ILE A 192 13.75 -5.20 -17.61
N PHE A 193 13.53 -3.89 -17.59
CA PHE A 193 13.97 -2.99 -18.68
C PHE A 193 15.49 -2.87 -18.76
N LYS A 194 16.18 -2.89 -17.62
CA LYS A 194 17.65 -2.89 -17.59
C LYS A 194 18.22 -4.19 -18.16
N SER A 195 17.62 -5.33 -17.77
CA SER A 195 18.02 -6.65 -18.29
C SER A 195 17.81 -6.78 -19.80
N LEU A 196 16.78 -6.17 -20.35
CA LEU A 196 16.49 -6.11 -21.77
C LEU A 196 17.26 -5.01 -22.51
N LYS A 197 18.18 -4.28 -21.86
CA LYS A 197 18.92 -3.11 -22.41
C LYS A 197 17.99 -2.01 -22.96
N LYS A 198 16.77 -1.88 -22.42
CA LYS A 198 15.74 -0.91 -22.82
C LYS A 198 15.41 0.11 -21.74
N CYS A 199 16.28 0.28 -20.76
CA CYS A 199 16.05 1.19 -19.65
C CYS A 199 16.02 2.65 -20.14
N GLN A 200 14.90 3.33 -19.94
CA GLN A 200 14.70 4.75 -20.23
C GLN A 200 14.65 5.60 -18.96
N LYS A 201 14.90 5.01 -17.79
CA LYS A 201 14.74 5.64 -16.46
C LYS A 201 13.36 6.28 -16.27
N LYS A 202 12.34 5.68 -16.88
CA LYS A 202 10.95 6.11 -16.79
C LYS A 202 10.12 5.01 -16.14
N GLU A 203 9.36 5.37 -15.12
CA GLU A 203 8.43 4.45 -14.50
C GLU A 203 7.34 4.01 -15.47
N SER A 204 6.99 2.76 -15.40
CA SER A 204 5.97 2.18 -16.26
C SER A 204 5.37 0.93 -15.64
N LEU A 205 4.18 0.61 -16.10
CA LEU A 205 3.51 -0.65 -15.83
C LEU A 205 3.65 -1.52 -17.08
N CYS A 206 4.15 -2.74 -16.92
CA CYS A 206 4.19 -3.75 -17.99
C CYS A 206 3.62 -5.07 -17.47
N TYR A 207 3.42 -6.03 -18.37
CA TYR A 207 2.84 -7.32 -18.00
C TYR A 207 3.74 -8.46 -18.45
N LEU A 208 3.94 -9.41 -17.55
CA LEU A 208 4.54 -10.70 -17.87
C LEU A 208 3.41 -11.70 -18.07
N LYS A 209 3.56 -12.56 -19.07
CA LYS A 209 2.63 -13.64 -19.35
C LYS A 209 3.28 -14.97 -19.02
N ASP A 210 2.61 -15.80 -18.21
CA ASP A 210 3.07 -17.13 -17.89
C ASP A 210 2.72 -18.16 -19.00
N ARG A 211 3.13 -19.40 -18.81
CA ARG A 211 2.84 -20.51 -19.73
C ARG A 211 1.36 -20.87 -19.83
N TYR A 212 0.55 -20.45 -18.86
CA TYR A 212 -0.89 -20.68 -18.83
C TYR A 212 -1.69 -19.50 -19.37
N GLY A 213 -1.01 -18.46 -19.87
CA GLY A 213 -1.64 -17.28 -20.42
C GLY A 213 -2.06 -16.22 -19.41
N LYS A 214 -1.78 -16.39 -18.12
CA LYS A 214 -2.07 -15.39 -17.09
C LYS A 214 -1.11 -14.21 -17.19
N HIS A 215 -1.63 -13.00 -16.95
CA HIS A 215 -0.88 -11.78 -16.98
C HIS A 215 -0.59 -11.31 -15.55
N PHE A 216 0.67 -11.00 -15.29
CA PHE A 216 1.16 -10.48 -14.02
C PHE A 216 1.66 -9.06 -14.25
N ALA A 217 1.07 -8.12 -13.54
CA ALA A 217 1.50 -6.73 -13.63
C ALA A 217 2.87 -6.55 -12.98
N VAL A 218 3.75 -5.80 -13.64
CA VAL A 218 5.06 -5.41 -13.10
C VAL A 218 5.17 -3.91 -13.18
N ARG A 219 5.31 -3.28 -12.02
CA ARG A 219 5.62 -1.86 -11.91
C ARG A 219 7.10 -1.67 -11.61
N ASN A 220 7.76 -0.85 -12.39
CA ASN A 220 9.14 -0.47 -12.12
C ASN A 220 9.20 0.89 -11.43
N TYR A 221 9.96 0.93 -10.34
CA TYR A 221 10.25 2.12 -9.56
C TYR A 221 11.67 2.57 -9.88
N CYS A 222 11.78 3.63 -10.70
CA CYS A 222 13.06 4.04 -11.26
C CYS A 222 13.92 4.84 -10.30
N THR A 223 13.33 5.50 -9.33
CA THR A 223 14.03 6.29 -8.32
C THR A 223 15.01 5.42 -7.52
N ASP A 224 14.54 4.28 -7.02
CA ASP A 224 15.33 3.35 -6.22
C ASP A 224 15.71 2.07 -7.00
N CYS A 225 15.41 2.03 -8.30
CA CYS A 225 15.78 0.98 -9.27
C CYS A 225 15.38 -0.44 -8.85
N TYR A 226 14.09 -0.65 -8.56
CA TYR A 226 13.50 -1.96 -8.29
C TYR A 226 12.18 -2.16 -9.02
N ASN A 227 11.65 -3.37 -9.00
CA ASN A 227 10.35 -3.71 -9.58
C ASN A 227 9.51 -4.45 -8.55
N ILE A 228 8.20 -4.26 -8.62
CA ILE A 228 7.22 -5.09 -7.92
C ILE A 228 6.43 -5.87 -8.96
N LEU A 229 6.44 -7.20 -8.83
CA LEU A 229 5.59 -8.12 -9.56
C LEU A 229 4.33 -8.36 -8.71
N TYR A 230 3.18 -8.04 -9.23
CA TYR A 230 1.89 -8.24 -8.57
C TYR A 230 1.22 -9.55 -9.00
N ASN A 231 0.36 -10.09 -8.16
CA ASN A 231 -0.44 -11.26 -8.49
C ASN A 231 -1.34 -10.99 -9.71
N SER A 232 -1.71 -12.04 -10.42
CA SER A 232 -2.60 -11.95 -11.59
C SER A 232 -4.08 -11.72 -11.23
N SER A 233 -4.43 -11.92 -9.96
CA SER A 233 -5.77 -11.68 -9.41
C SER A 233 -5.66 -10.97 -8.07
N PRO A 234 -6.55 -10.04 -7.75
CA PRO A 234 -6.54 -9.37 -6.45
C PRO A 234 -7.00 -10.32 -5.33
N LEU A 235 -6.54 -10.08 -4.11
CA LEU A 235 -7.25 -10.48 -2.92
C LEU A 235 -8.59 -9.75 -2.92
N ALA A 236 -9.70 -10.43 -2.59
CA ALA A 236 -11.01 -9.81 -2.43
C ALA A 236 -11.81 -10.59 -1.38
N LEU A 237 -12.00 -10.00 -0.21
CA LEU A 237 -12.70 -10.60 0.93
C LEU A 237 -14.15 -10.09 1.08
N PHE A 238 -14.69 -9.41 0.08
CA PHE A 238 -16.03 -8.79 0.16
C PHE A 238 -17.16 -9.76 0.48
N GLY A 239 -17.04 -11.03 0.08
CA GLY A 239 -18.00 -12.08 0.39
C GLY A 239 -17.82 -12.77 1.75
N MET A 240 -16.81 -12.36 2.55
CA MET A 240 -16.42 -13.04 3.80
C MET A 240 -16.72 -12.18 5.03
N ARG A 241 -17.89 -11.52 5.03
CA ARG A 241 -18.26 -10.58 6.10
C ARG A 241 -18.20 -11.19 7.50
N GLN A 242 -18.78 -12.37 7.68
CA GLN A 242 -18.85 -13.04 8.99
C GLN A 242 -17.45 -13.38 9.53
N GLU A 243 -16.56 -13.84 8.64
CA GLU A 243 -15.18 -14.14 8.97
C GLU A 243 -14.43 -12.86 9.36
N VAL A 244 -14.59 -11.79 8.58
CA VAL A 244 -13.96 -10.48 8.84
C VAL A 244 -14.44 -9.91 10.17
N GLU A 245 -15.74 -9.91 10.44
CA GLU A 245 -16.32 -9.44 11.70
C GLU A 245 -15.82 -10.26 12.89
N SER A 246 -15.70 -11.58 12.75
CA SER A 246 -15.31 -12.50 13.84
C SER A 246 -13.86 -12.33 14.32
N ILE A 247 -12.98 -11.70 13.54
CA ILE A 247 -11.60 -11.39 13.94
C ILE A 247 -11.45 -9.99 14.52
N HIS A 248 -12.51 -9.19 14.54
CA HIS A 248 -12.60 -7.86 15.15
C HIS A 248 -11.44 -6.91 14.77
N PRO A 249 -11.14 -6.68 13.47
CA PRO A 249 -10.09 -5.77 13.10
C PRO A 249 -10.45 -4.33 13.45
N LYS A 250 -9.45 -3.48 13.72
CA LYS A 250 -9.65 -2.05 14.00
C LYS A 250 -10.19 -1.28 12.80
N SER A 251 -9.69 -1.63 11.62
CA SER A 251 -10.06 -0.99 10.34
C SER A 251 -9.90 -1.99 9.19
N LEU A 252 -10.57 -1.68 8.09
CA LEU A 252 -10.44 -2.42 6.84
C LEU A 252 -9.63 -1.59 5.84
N ARG A 253 -8.73 -2.24 5.07
CA ARG A 253 -7.92 -1.57 4.07
C ARG A 253 -8.17 -2.12 2.68
N MET A 254 -8.37 -1.23 1.72
CA MET A 254 -8.28 -1.53 0.29
C MET A 254 -6.99 -0.91 -0.26
N GLN A 255 -6.26 -1.69 -1.06
CA GLN A 255 -4.98 -1.27 -1.62
C GLN A 255 -5.07 -1.22 -3.13
N PHE A 256 -5.18 -0.02 -3.69
CA PHE A 256 -5.13 0.20 -5.13
C PHE A 256 -3.69 0.36 -5.59
N THR A 257 -3.29 -0.43 -6.59
CA THR A 257 -1.93 -0.47 -7.12
C THR A 257 -1.90 -0.30 -8.64
N THR A 258 -2.42 -1.28 -9.36
CA THR A 258 -2.37 -1.36 -10.83
C THR A 258 -3.70 -1.05 -11.48
N GLU A 259 -4.74 -0.85 -10.70
CA GLU A 259 -6.10 -0.59 -11.15
C GLU A 259 -6.19 0.75 -11.89
N SER A 260 -6.95 0.76 -12.96
CA SER A 260 -7.38 1.98 -13.63
C SER A 260 -8.42 2.73 -12.79
N VAL A 261 -8.66 4.00 -13.09
CA VAL A 261 -9.70 4.81 -12.44
C VAL A 261 -11.07 4.11 -12.50
N LYS A 262 -11.43 3.56 -13.65
CA LYS A 262 -12.72 2.86 -13.83
C LYS A 262 -12.84 1.61 -12.98
N GLU A 263 -11.74 0.91 -12.74
CA GLU A 263 -11.71 -0.25 -11.85
C GLU A 263 -11.81 0.20 -10.39
N THR A 264 -11.08 1.26 -10.01
CA THR A 264 -11.15 1.85 -8.67
C THR A 264 -12.56 2.34 -8.32
N GLU A 265 -13.28 2.96 -9.27
CA GLU A 265 -14.66 3.42 -9.09
C GLU A 265 -15.69 2.30 -8.94
N LYS A 266 -15.39 1.10 -9.42
CA LYS A 266 -16.30 -0.06 -9.35
C LYS A 266 -16.17 -0.86 -8.05
N ILE A 267 -15.08 -0.72 -7.38
CA ILE A 267 -14.73 -1.41 -6.14
C ILE A 267 -15.19 -0.59 -4.95
#